data_279c3d93255f5e366e8e29066ca764ce
#
_entry.id   279c3d93255f5e366e8e29066ca764ce
#
_cell.length_a   1.000
_cell.length_b   1.000
_cell.length_c   1.000
_cell.angle_alpha   90.00
_cell.angle_beta   90.00
_cell.angle_gamma   90.00
#
_symmetry.space_group_name_H-M   'P 1'
#
loop_
_entity.id
_entity.type
_entity.pdbx_description
1 polymer ?
#
loop_
_entity_poly.entity_id
_entity_poly.type
_entity_poly.pdbx_seq_one_letter_code
_entity_poly.pdbx_strand_id
1 'polypeptide(L)'
;METEVIPRKRKTQKRKYHVDMTNDPQVHALTEKYSDKEKYNVTAKIEEKDVQAILKRYSHDLKIDLFTVAECFNISDHTLTMILKDEKYKSFFEACKKARGERVVQDGYITACSPYERVMAGEEVTMAEVASAKLKANYSLEYGRALNGDFNPKKGESSSGGVNIIVQTGVELNI
;
A
#
# COMPACT_ATOMS: atom_id res chain seq x y z
N MET A 1 1.01 43.39 -38.95
CA MET A 1 1.96 42.43 -38.39
C MET A 1 1.21 41.65 -37.34
N GLU A 2 0.70 40.49 -37.71
CA GLU A 2 0.01 39.58 -36.79
C GLU A 2 1.06 38.70 -36.14
N THR A 3 1.21 38.80 -34.83
CA THR A 3 2.08 37.93 -34.03
C THR A 3 1.39 36.60 -33.80
N GLU A 4 1.84 35.58 -34.53
CA GLU A 4 1.40 34.21 -34.37
C GLU A 4 1.80 33.70 -32.97
N VAL A 5 0.82 33.53 -32.06
CA VAL A 5 1.02 32.96 -30.73
C VAL A 5 1.15 31.46 -30.87
N ILE A 6 2.39 30.98 -30.91
CA ILE A 6 2.69 29.54 -30.91
C ILE A 6 2.29 28.97 -29.52
N PRO A 7 1.30 28.06 -29.45
CA PRO A 7 0.93 27.44 -28.20
C PRO A 7 2.09 26.57 -27.70
N ARG A 8 2.74 26.97 -26.60
CA ARG A 8 3.76 26.16 -25.91
C ARG A 8 3.06 24.89 -25.39
N LYS A 9 3.21 23.79 -26.10
CA LYS A 9 2.90 22.44 -25.59
C LYS A 9 3.76 22.19 -24.36
N ARG A 10 3.21 22.39 -23.17
CA ARG A 10 3.84 21.91 -21.93
C ARG A 10 3.84 20.39 -22.01
N LYS A 11 4.98 19.80 -22.35
CA LYS A 11 5.26 18.38 -22.11
C LYS A 11 5.29 18.18 -20.59
N THR A 12 4.14 17.91 -20.00
CA THR A 12 4.09 17.36 -18.64
C THR A 12 4.66 15.96 -18.73
N GLN A 13 5.95 15.82 -18.48
CA GLN A 13 6.54 14.51 -18.15
C GLN A 13 5.81 14.03 -16.89
N LYS A 14 4.83 13.13 -17.07
CA LYS A 14 4.23 12.41 -15.96
C LYS A 14 5.34 11.57 -15.35
N ARG A 15 5.64 11.82 -14.10
CA ARG A 15 6.58 11.00 -13.33
C ARG A 15 5.88 9.68 -13.05
N LYS A 16 6.30 8.60 -13.70
CA LYS A 16 5.92 7.22 -13.41
C LYS A 16 6.69 6.69 -12.19
N TYR A 17 6.78 7.54 -11.15
CA TYR A 17 7.65 7.27 -10.00
C TYR A 17 7.26 5.99 -9.26
N HIS A 18 5.96 5.78 -9.03
CA HIS A 18 5.48 4.62 -8.27
C HIS A 18 5.58 3.33 -9.08
N VAL A 19 5.28 3.38 -10.38
CA VAL A 19 5.46 2.25 -11.29
C VAL A 19 6.91 1.81 -11.36
N ASP A 20 7.85 2.76 -11.46
CA ASP A 20 9.28 2.47 -11.54
C ASP A 20 9.85 1.87 -10.24
N MET A 21 9.15 2.04 -9.10
CA MET A 21 9.52 1.45 -7.81
C MET A 21 9.06 0.00 -7.65
N THR A 22 8.27 -0.53 -8.58
CA THR A 22 7.81 -1.92 -8.57
C THR A 22 8.49 -2.74 -9.65
N ASN A 23 8.76 -4.02 -9.34
CA ASN A 23 9.27 -5.00 -10.30
C ASN A 23 8.14 -5.94 -10.81
N ASP A 24 6.87 -5.58 -10.62
CA ASP A 24 5.74 -6.42 -11.02
C ASP A 24 5.51 -6.32 -12.53
N PRO A 25 5.67 -7.44 -13.29
CA PRO A 25 5.52 -7.43 -14.75
C PRO A 25 4.13 -7.03 -15.22
N GLN A 26 3.09 -7.31 -14.41
CA GLN A 26 1.72 -6.94 -14.75
C GLN A 26 1.49 -5.43 -14.62
N VAL A 27 2.09 -4.79 -13.62
CA VAL A 27 2.09 -3.33 -13.46
C VAL A 27 2.71 -2.68 -14.69
N HIS A 28 3.88 -3.14 -15.13
CA HIS A 28 4.55 -2.60 -16.30
C HIS A 28 3.76 -2.83 -17.59
N ALA A 29 3.21 -4.02 -17.80
CA ALA A 29 2.37 -4.33 -18.96
C ALA A 29 1.12 -3.44 -19.05
N LEU A 30 0.45 -3.19 -17.92
CA LEU A 30 -0.70 -2.29 -17.88
C LEU A 30 -0.28 -0.84 -18.14
N THR A 31 0.84 -0.41 -17.59
CA THR A 31 1.39 0.94 -17.83
C THR A 31 1.69 1.16 -19.31
N GLU A 32 2.29 0.18 -19.97
CA GLU A 32 2.55 0.24 -21.41
C GLU A 32 1.23 0.29 -22.21
N LYS A 33 0.28 -0.62 -21.91
CA LYS A 33 -1.05 -0.66 -22.54
C LYS A 33 -1.79 0.67 -22.49
N TYR A 34 -1.64 1.42 -21.39
CA TYR A 34 -2.36 2.66 -21.16
C TYR A 34 -1.52 3.94 -21.35
N SER A 35 -0.25 3.83 -21.76
CA SER A 35 0.66 4.97 -21.96
C SER A 35 0.21 5.95 -23.04
N ASP A 36 -0.34 5.46 -24.16
CA ASP A 36 -0.62 6.23 -25.38
C ASP A 36 -2.03 6.84 -25.40
N LYS A 37 -2.80 6.73 -24.31
CA LYS A 37 -4.17 7.24 -24.31
C LYS A 37 -4.21 8.75 -24.10
N GLU A 38 -4.85 9.46 -25.04
CA GLU A 38 -5.11 10.89 -24.94
C GLU A 38 -5.89 11.24 -23.66
N LYS A 39 -5.46 12.28 -23.00
CA LYS A 39 -5.76 12.69 -21.63
C LYS A 39 -7.26 12.90 -21.30
N TYR A 40 -8.15 12.99 -22.30
CA TYR A 40 -9.53 13.48 -22.12
C TYR A 40 -10.64 12.43 -22.19
N ASN A 41 -10.35 11.15 -22.49
CA ASN A 41 -11.35 10.09 -22.58
C ASN A 41 -10.90 8.76 -21.97
N VAL A 42 -10.06 8.81 -20.95
CA VAL A 42 -9.38 7.61 -20.42
C VAL A 42 -10.35 6.69 -19.66
N THR A 43 -11.31 7.25 -18.93
CA THR A 43 -12.23 6.46 -18.08
C THR A 43 -13.14 5.53 -18.90
N ALA A 44 -13.58 5.95 -20.08
CA ALA A 44 -14.42 5.14 -20.95
C ALA A 44 -13.68 3.99 -21.65
N LYS A 45 -12.34 3.97 -21.58
CA LYS A 45 -11.49 3.00 -22.28
C LYS A 45 -10.77 2.01 -21.34
N ILE A 46 -10.87 2.22 -20.02
CA ILE A 46 -10.24 1.28 -19.06
C ILE A 46 -11.11 0.04 -18.99
N GLU A 47 -10.50 -1.12 -19.27
CA GLU A 47 -11.20 -2.40 -19.22
C GLU A 47 -11.38 -2.86 -17.77
N GLU A 48 -12.57 -3.37 -17.44
CA GLU A 48 -12.89 -3.84 -16.10
C GLU A 48 -11.91 -4.91 -15.60
N LYS A 49 -11.55 -5.85 -16.47
CA LYS A 49 -10.61 -6.92 -16.13
C LYS A 49 -9.24 -6.37 -15.71
N ASP A 50 -8.81 -5.25 -16.28
CA ASP A 50 -7.53 -4.64 -15.94
C ASP A 50 -7.59 -3.93 -14.58
N VAL A 51 -8.71 -3.27 -14.28
CA VAL A 51 -8.97 -2.67 -12.96
C VAL A 51 -8.97 -3.77 -11.89
N GLN A 52 -9.67 -4.87 -12.12
CA GLN A 52 -9.71 -5.99 -11.19
C GLN A 52 -8.35 -6.66 -11.03
N ALA A 53 -7.59 -6.80 -12.12
CA ALA A 53 -6.25 -7.40 -12.08
C ALA A 53 -5.29 -6.58 -11.23
N ILE A 54 -5.22 -5.27 -11.44
CA ILE A 54 -4.31 -4.42 -10.66
C ILE A 54 -4.77 -4.25 -9.20
N LEU A 55 -6.07 -4.22 -8.92
CA LEU A 55 -6.58 -4.20 -7.54
C LEU A 55 -6.27 -5.49 -6.78
N LYS A 56 -6.26 -6.65 -7.44
CA LYS A 56 -5.75 -7.89 -6.84
C LYS A 56 -4.27 -7.75 -6.47
N ARG A 57 -3.44 -7.16 -7.34
CA ARG A 57 -2.04 -6.89 -7.02
C ARG A 57 -1.89 -5.93 -5.85
N TYR A 58 -2.65 -4.84 -5.86
CA TYR A 58 -2.73 -3.90 -4.74
C TYR A 58 -3.06 -4.59 -3.40
N SER A 59 -3.95 -5.59 -3.38
CA SER A 59 -4.31 -6.30 -2.16
C SER A 59 -3.20 -7.23 -1.64
N HIS A 60 -2.35 -7.75 -2.51
CA HIS A 60 -1.33 -8.76 -2.18
C HIS A 60 0.08 -8.19 -2.07
N ASP A 61 0.42 -7.15 -2.82
CA ASP A 61 1.75 -6.54 -2.81
C ASP A 61 1.70 -5.15 -2.16
N LEU A 62 2.36 -5.01 -1.01
CA LEU A 62 2.40 -3.74 -0.26
C LEU A 62 3.17 -2.63 -0.98
N LYS A 63 3.99 -2.96 -1.98
CA LYS A 63 4.71 -1.98 -2.81
C LYS A 63 3.80 -1.32 -3.85
N ILE A 64 2.67 -1.95 -4.17
CA ILE A 64 1.69 -1.40 -5.11
C ILE A 64 0.65 -0.61 -4.30
N ASP A 65 0.71 0.71 -4.37
CA ASP A 65 -0.26 1.61 -3.74
C ASP A 65 -1.29 2.15 -4.76
N LEU A 66 -2.23 2.97 -4.31
CA LEU A 66 -3.22 3.57 -5.21
C LEU A 66 -2.61 4.57 -6.19
N PHE A 67 -1.46 5.18 -5.86
CA PHE A 67 -0.73 6.04 -6.80
C PHE A 67 -0.16 5.21 -7.95
N THR A 68 0.43 4.04 -7.64
CA THR A 68 0.86 3.07 -8.66
C THR A 68 -0.30 2.66 -9.57
N VAL A 69 -1.48 2.37 -8.99
CA VAL A 69 -2.68 2.02 -9.77
C VAL A 69 -3.11 3.16 -10.69
N ALA A 70 -3.10 4.40 -10.21
CA ALA A 70 -3.43 5.58 -11.01
C ALA A 70 -2.41 5.79 -12.15
N GLU A 71 -1.12 5.62 -11.87
CA GLU A 71 -0.05 5.72 -12.86
C GLU A 71 -0.15 4.65 -13.95
N CYS A 72 -0.53 3.41 -13.60
CA CYS A 72 -0.75 2.33 -14.56
C CYS A 72 -1.78 2.71 -15.63
N PHE A 73 -2.85 3.39 -15.24
CA PHE A 73 -3.91 3.82 -16.16
C PHE A 73 -3.68 5.21 -16.74
N ASN A 74 -2.58 5.86 -16.40
CA ASN A 74 -2.27 7.21 -16.82
C ASN A 74 -3.38 8.23 -16.48
N ILE A 75 -3.96 8.10 -15.28
CA ILE A 75 -5.03 8.97 -14.75
C ILE A 75 -4.56 9.67 -13.47
N SER A 76 -5.36 10.64 -13.00
CA SER A 76 -5.13 11.26 -11.70
C SER A 76 -5.71 10.41 -10.57
N ASP A 77 -5.20 10.59 -9.35
CA ASP A 77 -5.71 9.94 -8.13
C ASP A 77 -7.19 10.25 -7.91
N HIS A 78 -7.60 11.49 -8.20
CA HIS A 78 -9.01 11.89 -8.14
C HIS A 78 -9.86 11.07 -9.10
N THR A 79 -9.40 10.91 -10.34
CA THR A 79 -10.11 10.11 -11.36
C THR A 79 -10.19 8.65 -10.93
N LEU A 80 -9.09 8.07 -10.41
CA LEU A 80 -9.10 6.72 -9.86
C LEU A 80 -10.12 6.59 -8.73
N THR A 81 -10.13 7.54 -7.79
CA THR A 81 -11.09 7.55 -6.67
C THR A 81 -12.54 7.55 -7.16
N MET A 82 -12.86 8.31 -8.20
CA MET A 82 -14.21 8.32 -8.78
C MET A 82 -14.56 6.97 -9.41
N ILE A 83 -13.63 6.34 -10.15
CA ILE A 83 -13.82 5.00 -10.72
C ILE A 83 -14.09 3.98 -9.61
N LEU A 84 -13.29 3.99 -8.54
CA LEU A 84 -13.39 3.02 -7.44
C LEU A 84 -14.65 3.22 -6.57
N LYS A 85 -15.30 4.37 -6.62
CA LYS A 85 -16.60 4.64 -5.98
C LYS A 85 -17.80 4.20 -6.82
N ASP A 86 -17.59 3.91 -8.09
CA ASP A 86 -18.66 3.36 -8.95
C ASP A 86 -19.14 2.03 -8.37
N GLU A 87 -20.46 1.80 -8.35
CA GLU A 87 -21.08 0.57 -7.81
C GLU A 87 -20.50 -0.71 -8.43
N LYS A 88 -20.03 -0.62 -9.68
CA LYS A 88 -19.39 -1.71 -10.40
C LYS A 88 -18.10 -2.19 -9.73
N TYR A 89 -17.32 -1.30 -9.11
CA TYR A 89 -16.01 -1.62 -8.53
C TYR A 89 -15.99 -1.58 -7.02
N LYS A 90 -16.96 -0.91 -6.41
CA LYS A 90 -16.99 -0.59 -4.99
C LYS A 90 -16.85 -1.82 -4.09
N SER A 91 -17.68 -2.84 -4.30
CA SER A 91 -17.65 -4.05 -3.48
C SER A 91 -16.32 -4.81 -3.64
N PHE A 92 -15.81 -4.89 -4.87
CA PHE A 92 -14.52 -5.53 -5.15
C PHE A 92 -13.36 -4.75 -4.55
N PHE A 93 -13.39 -3.41 -4.64
CA PHE A 93 -12.36 -2.57 -4.05
C PHE A 93 -12.36 -2.64 -2.52
N GLU A 94 -13.52 -2.65 -1.87
CA GLU A 94 -13.61 -2.83 -0.41
C GLU A 94 -13.06 -4.20 0.02
N ALA A 95 -13.34 -5.27 -0.72
CA ALA A 95 -12.72 -6.57 -0.48
C ALA A 95 -11.18 -6.56 -0.62
N CYS A 96 -10.67 -5.87 -1.64
CA CYS A 96 -9.22 -5.69 -1.82
C CYS A 96 -8.59 -4.87 -0.69
N LYS A 97 -9.25 -3.82 -0.21
CA LYS A 97 -8.80 -3.03 0.96
C LYS A 97 -8.74 -3.88 2.21
N LYS A 98 -9.77 -4.69 2.47
CA LYS A 98 -9.82 -5.60 3.60
C LYS A 98 -8.66 -6.59 3.57
N ALA A 99 -8.46 -7.27 2.44
CA ALA A 99 -7.36 -8.22 2.25
C ALA A 99 -5.98 -7.55 2.42
N ARG A 100 -5.82 -6.31 1.92
CA ARG A 100 -4.59 -5.52 2.14
C ARG A 100 -4.40 -5.20 3.62
N GLY A 101 -5.46 -4.83 4.34
CA GLY A 101 -5.40 -4.57 5.78
C GLY A 101 -4.90 -5.78 6.56
N GLU A 102 -5.40 -6.98 6.25
CA GLU A 102 -4.96 -8.25 6.84
C GLU A 102 -3.47 -8.50 6.55
N ARG A 103 -3.05 -8.28 5.31
CA ARG A 103 -1.64 -8.45 4.90
C ARG A 103 -0.71 -7.49 5.63
N VAL A 104 -1.08 -6.22 5.76
CA VAL A 104 -0.28 -5.21 6.49
C VAL A 104 -0.12 -5.58 7.96
N VAL A 105 -1.20 -6.03 8.62
CA VAL A 105 -1.13 -6.47 10.02
C VAL A 105 -0.24 -7.70 10.18
N GLN A 106 -0.35 -8.68 9.26
CA GLN A 106 0.50 -9.87 9.26
C GLN A 106 1.98 -9.51 9.08
N ASP A 107 2.31 -8.62 8.14
CA ASP A 107 3.68 -8.14 7.91
C ASP A 107 4.23 -7.41 9.14
N GLY A 108 3.40 -6.60 9.79
CA GLY A 108 3.73 -5.94 11.05
C GLY A 108 4.03 -6.93 12.17
N TYR A 109 3.24 -8.00 12.28
CA TYR A 109 3.47 -9.06 13.25
C TYR A 109 4.81 -9.78 13.00
N ILE A 110 5.08 -10.19 11.76
CA ILE A 110 6.37 -10.81 11.39
C ILE A 110 7.53 -9.89 11.74
N THR A 111 7.42 -8.59 11.42
CA THR A 111 8.44 -7.60 11.76
C THR A 111 8.65 -7.50 13.27
N ALA A 112 7.57 -7.55 14.06
CA ALA A 112 7.66 -7.49 15.52
C ALA A 112 8.38 -8.71 16.12
N CYS A 113 8.19 -9.90 15.55
CA CYS A 113 8.80 -11.14 16.02
C CYS A 113 10.27 -11.29 15.60
N SER A 114 10.69 -10.62 14.53
CA SER A 114 12.05 -10.77 13.96
C SER A 114 13.21 -10.57 14.95
N PRO A 115 13.23 -9.57 15.86
CA PRO A 115 14.29 -9.44 16.84
C PRO A 115 14.39 -10.66 17.78
N TYR A 116 13.26 -11.21 18.19
CA TYR A 116 13.25 -12.41 19.04
C TYR A 116 13.80 -13.64 18.31
N GLU A 117 13.39 -13.87 17.07
CA GLU A 117 13.87 -14.98 16.25
C GLU A 117 15.39 -14.91 16.04
N ARG A 118 15.92 -13.71 15.82
CA ARG A 118 17.36 -13.47 15.68
C ARG A 118 18.13 -13.78 16.97
N VAL A 119 17.60 -13.37 18.12
CA VAL A 119 18.20 -13.71 19.42
C VAL A 119 18.22 -15.22 19.63
N MET A 120 17.13 -15.93 19.30
CA MET A 120 17.05 -17.38 19.38
C MET A 120 18.02 -18.09 18.42
N ALA A 121 18.39 -17.47 17.32
CA ALA A 121 19.41 -17.92 16.39
C ALA A 121 20.86 -17.61 16.85
N GLY A 122 21.02 -16.96 18.00
CA GLY A 122 22.33 -16.58 18.53
C GLY A 122 22.91 -15.29 17.96
N GLU A 123 22.07 -14.47 17.31
CA GLU A 123 22.48 -13.17 16.79
C GLU A 123 22.35 -12.07 17.85
N GLU A 124 23.26 -11.11 17.82
CA GLU A 124 23.14 -9.90 18.64
C GLU A 124 22.04 -8.99 18.09
N VAL A 125 21.13 -8.53 18.97
CA VAL A 125 20.06 -7.61 18.63
C VAL A 125 20.12 -6.42 19.59
N THR A 126 20.15 -5.22 19.02
CA THR A 126 20.20 -3.98 19.80
C THR A 126 18.81 -3.54 20.26
N MET A 127 18.76 -2.78 21.37
CA MET A 127 17.51 -2.17 21.84
C MET A 127 16.88 -1.24 20.80
N ALA A 128 17.69 -0.60 19.95
CA ALA A 128 17.21 0.24 18.86
C ALA A 128 16.48 -0.57 17.78
N GLU A 129 16.96 -1.78 17.46
CA GLU A 129 16.26 -2.68 16.51
C GLU A 129 14.93 -3.16 17.08
N VAL A 130 14.89 -3.53 18.37
CA VAL A 130 13.64 -3.90 19.06
C VAL A 130 12.64 -2.75 19.05
N ALA A 131 13.07 -1.53 19.38
CA ALA A 131 12.22 -0.35 19.38
C ALA A 131 11.70 -0.03 17.96
N SER A 132 12.54 -0.16 16.93
CA SER A 132 12.17 0.04 15.53
C SER A 132 11.14 -1.00 15.07
N ALA A 133 11.34 -2.28 15.42
CA ALA A 133 10.40 -3.35 15.09
C ALA A 133 9.03 -3.11 15.73
N LYS A 134 9.00 -2.73 17.02
CA LYS A 134 7.77 -2.38 17.74
C LYS A 134 7.05 -1.18 17.10
N LEU A 135 7.78 -0.15 16.71
CA LEU A 135 7.22 1.02 16.07
C LEU A 135 6.59 0.66 14.71
N LYS A 136 7.28 -0.10 13.88
CA LYS A 136 6.76 -0.60 12.60
C LYS A 136 5.50 -1.44 12.78
N ALA A 137 5.48 -2.36 13.75
CA ALA A 137 4.33 -3.19 14.07
C ALA A 137 3.10 -2.34 14.46
N ASN A 138 3.28 -1.32 15.30
CA ASN A 138 2.21 -0.42 15.68
C ASN A 138 1.65 0.37 14.48
N TYR A 139 2.51 0.91 13.62
CA TYR A 139 2.06 1.57 12.38
C TYR A 139 1.31 0.61 11.45
N SER A 140 1.79 -0.63 11.31
CA SER A 140 1.09 -1.65 10.51
C SER A 140 -0.29 -1.95 11.06
N LEU A 141 -0.44 -2.04 12.38
CA LEU A 141 -1.74 -2.27 13.02
C LEU A 141 -2.69 -1.09 12.80
N GLU A 142 -2.25 0.15 13.00
CA GLU A 142 -3.08 1.34 12.78
C GLU A 142 -3.49 1.48 11.30
N TYR A 143 -2.57 1.25 10.39
CA TYR A 143 -2.86 1.27 8.96
C TYR A 143 -3.80 0.13 8.56
N GLY A 144 -3.59 -1.07 9.11
CA GLY A 144 -4.48 -2.21 8.90
C GLY A 144 -5.91 -1.93 9.39
N ARG A 145 -6.07 -1.28 10.56
CA ARG A 145 -7.38 -0.83 11.09
C ARG A 145 -8.07 0.17 10.17
N ALA A 146 -7.31 1.08 9.57
CA ALA A 146 -7.86 2.05 8.62
C ALA A 146 -8.38 1.38 7.34
N LEU A 147 -7.75 0.28 6.90
CA LEU A 147 -8.14 -0.47 5.70
C LEU A 147 -9.23 -1.52 5.98
N ASN A 148 -9.21 -2.12 7.15
CA ASN A 148 -10.12 -3.18 7.56
C ASN A 148 -10.68 -2.90 8.96
N GLY A 149 -11.94 -2.50 9.03
CA GLY A 149 -12.64 -2.18 10.28
C GLY A 149 -12.77 -3.34 11.26
N ASP A 150 -12.57 -4.59 10.81
CA ASP A 150 -12.62 -5.78 11.67
C ASP A 150 -11.50 -5.79 12.72
N PHE A 151 -10.42 -5.03 12.48
CA PHE A 151 -9.32 -4.85 13.45
C PHE A 151 -9.57 -3.73 14.45
N ASN A 152 -10.68 -3.00 14.33
CA ASN A 152 -11.02 -1.98 15.31
C ASN A 152 -11.53 -2.65 16.61
N PRO A 153 -11.09 -2.20 17.79
CA PRO A 153 -11.62 -2.69 19.03
C PRO A 153 -13.13 -2.40 19.07
N LYS A 154 -13.92 -3.38 19.50
CA LYS A 154 -15.36 -3.18 19.69
C LYS A 154 -15.58 -2.03 20.68
N LYS A 155 -16.61 -1.19 20.44
CA LYS A 155 -17.00 -0.12 21.38
C LYS A 155 -17.26 -0.74 22.76
N GLY A 156 -16.39 -0.44 23.74
CA GLY A 156 -16.46 -0.99 25.11
C GLY A 156 -15.22 -1.76 25.55
N GLU A 157 -14.39 -2.23 24.62
CA GLU A 157 -13.07 -2.77 24.96
C GLU A 157 -12.09 -1.59 25.01
N SER A 158 -11.63 -1.25 26.22
CA SER A 158 -10.63 -0.19 26.38
C SER A 158 -9.38 -0.54 25.56
N SER A 159 -9.01 0.35 24.65
CA SER A 159 -7.88 0.21 23.72
C SER A 159 -6.51 0.33 24.43
N SER A 160 -6.31 -0.35 25.55
CA SER A 160 -4.99 -0.50 26.18
C SER A 160 -4.14 -1.60 25.54
N GLY A 161 -4.63 -2.21 24.46
CA GLY A 161 -3.96 -3.27 23.73
C GLY A 161 -2.95 -2.77 22.70
N GLY A 162 -1.94 -2.02 23.12
CA GLY A 162 -0.67 -2.00 22.39
C GLY A 162 -0.12 -3.43 22.38
N VAL A 163 0.47 -3.88 21.26
CA VAL A 163 1.19 -5.14 21.20
C VAL A 163 2.30 -5.08 22.26
N ASN A 164 2.04 -5.63 23.44
CA ASN A 164 3.05 -5.78 24.47
C ASN A 164 3.91 -6.98 24.09
N ILE A 165 5.01 -6.71 23.39
CA ILE A 165 6.07 -7.69 23.21
C ILE A 165 6.80 -7.79 24.55
N ILE A 166 6.41 -8.78 25.37
CA ILE A 166 7.16 -9.11 26.58
C ILE A 166 8.37 -9.92 26.11
N VAL A 167 9.49 -9.26 25.92
CA VAL A 167 10.77 -9.94 25.80
C VAL A 167 11.13 -10.34 27.25
N GLN A 168 10.79 -11.56 27.65
CA GLN A 168 11.37 -12.15 28.86
C GLN A 168 12.85 -12.44 28.55
N THR A 169 13.69 -11.46 28.81
CA THR A 169 15.12 -11.68 28.91
C THR A 169 15.37 -12.47 30.20
N GLY A 170 15.44 -13.79 30.07
CA GLY A 170 15.90 -14.67 31.16
C GLY A 170 17.39 -14.49 31.41
N VAL A 171 17.82 -13.27 31.74
CA VAL A 171 19.13 -13.00 32.29
C VAL A 171 18.93 -12.89 33.79
N GLU A 172 19.10 -13.99 34.51
CA GLU A 172 19.38 -13.95 35.94
C GLU A 172 20.72 -13.24 36.12
N LEU A 173 20.67 -11.96 36.49
CA LEU A 173 21.83 -11.27 37.06
C LEU A 173 22.04 -11.80 38.45
N ASN A 174 22.90 -12.82 38.59
CA ASN A 174 23.53 -13.15 39.87
C ASN A 174 24.49 -12.01 40.22
N ILE A 175 24.08 -11.14 41.16
CA ILE A 175 24.93 -10.18 41.86
C ILE A 175 25.46 -10.82 43.11
#